data_4dfc1358c4b6c1922e8c175142371bc0
#
_entry.id   4dfc1358c4b6c1922e8c175142371bc0
#
_cell.length_a   1.000
_cell.length_b   1.000
_cell.length_c   1.000
_cell.angle_alpha   90.00
_cell.angle_beta   90.00
_cell.angle_gamma   90.00
#
_symmetry.space_group_name_H-M   'P 1'
#
loop_
_entity.id
_entity.type
_entity.pdbx_description
1 polymer ?
#
loop_
_entity_poly.entity_id
_entity_poly.type
_entity_poly.pdbx_seq_one_letter_code
_entity_poly.pdbx_strand_id
1 'polypeptide(L)'
;MLDFSIAFLHCTGMQKISLTVGQKTALESRHKNTRDVRECDRIKAILLASEGWSTSFIAQALRKNEYTIIRHLNDYLKKEKLKPENGGSESYLSGEQSQQLIEHISEHTYAHVLQIVAYVLERWNIKYTVSGMNKWLHQQRFTYKKPKGVPHKFDIDNQTDFVEHYKALKAELPDDQVVLFMDAVHPTQATKITSGWIRKGFDKVINTTGSRTRLNIVGAIELGNLSSAVFDQYETVNGASIIQFFKKIRHSYASMEVIHMVLDGAGYHRKKEVVDTAKELGITLHYLPPYSPNLNPIERLWKVMNEYARNNKYFATAKEFRQKINHFLYETLPEIGGSLISRINDNFEMLKSAS
;
A
#
# COMPACT_ATOMS: atom_id res chain seq x y z
N MET A 1 55.24 35.16 -52.01
CA MET A 1 56.22 34.35 -51.35
C MET A 1 56.10 34.57 -49.86
N LEU A 2 55.33 33.80 -49.16
CA LEU A 2 55.42 33.68 -47.71
C LEU A 2 54.89 32.29 -47.35
N ASP A 3 55.84 31.54 -46.88
CA ASP A 3 55.78 30.17 -46.44
C ASP A 3 54.94 30.10 -45.13
N PHE A 4 53.86 29.32 -45.07
CA PHE A 4 53.17 29.01 -43.85
C PHE A 4 53.10 27.50 -43.65
N SER A 5 54.29 27.00 -43.29
CA SER A 5 54.42 25.65 -42.74
C SER A 5 54.33 25.76 -41.24
N ILE A 6 53.13 25.63 -40.70
CA ILE A 6 52.94 25.35 -39.28
C ILE A 6 52.47 23.91 -39.15
N ALA A 7 53.41 23.03 -38.91
CA ALA A 7 53.19 21.66 -38.50
C ALA A 7 52.58 21.64 -37.11
N PHE A 8 51.30 21.34 -37.00
CA PHE A 8 50.65 20.94 -35.73
C PHE A 8 50.92 19.44 -35.52
N LEU A 9 52.08 19.11 -35.02
CA LEU A 9 52.31 17.80 -34.39
C LEU A 9 51.58 17.77 -33.03
N HIS A 10 50.29 17.40 -33.03
CA HIS A 10 49.63 16.90 -31.82
C HIS A 10 49.75 15.38 -31.82
N CYS A 11 50.78 14.85 -31.21
CA CYS A 11 50.85 13.48 -30.73
C CYS A 11 49.73 13.26 -29.70
N THR A 12 48.54 12.94 -30.14
CA THR A 12 47.50 12.39 -29.28
C THR A 12 47.86 10.94 -28.98
N GLY A 13 48.57 10.71 -27.87
CA GLY A 13 48.76 9.37 -27.33
C GLY A 13 47.36 8.74 -27.07
N MET A 14 46.95 7.87 -27.99
CA MET A 14 45.76 7.06 -27.83
C MET A 14 45.93 6.18 -26.58
N GLN A 15 45.32 6.55 -25.47
CA GLN A 15 45.29 5.69 -24.29
C GLN A 15 44.40 4.48 -24.63
N LYS A 16 45.04 3.34 -24.92
CA LYS A 16 44.34 2.07 -25.13
C LYS A 16 43.73 1.59 -23.80
N ILE A 17 42.40 1.53 -23.72
CA ILE A 17 41.73 0.86 -22.64
C ILE A 17 41.58 -0.60 -23.03
N SER A 18 42.15 -1.50 -22.23
CA SER A 18 41.94 -2.94 -22.36
C SER A 18 41.07 -3.41 -21.21
N LEU A 19 39.94 -4.01 -21.50
CA LEU A 19 39.01 -4.59 -20.51
C LEU A 19 39.09 -6.11 -20.60
N THR A 20 39.10 -6.76 -19.45
CA THR A 20 38.82 -8.20 -19.37
C THR A 20 37.37 -8.50 -19.73
N VAL A 21 37.09 -9.76 -20.11
CA VAL A 21 35.70 -10.19 -20.40
C VAL A 21 34.78 -9.89 -19.22
N GLY A 22 35.21 -10.16 -17.99
CA GLY A 22 34.46 -9.88 -16.78
C GLY A 22 34.16 -8.38 -16.57
N GLN A 23 35.16 -7.51 -16.80
CA GLN A 23 34.96 -6.06 -16.70
C GLN A 23 34.00 -5.55 -17.77
N LYS A 24 34.09 -6.04 -19.01
CA LYS A 24 33.16 -5.69 -20.07
C LYS A 24 31.72 -6.07 -19.72
N THR A 25 31.49 -7.31 -19.29
CA THR A 25 30.18 -7.82 -18.87
C THR A 25 29.60 -7.01 -17.68
N ALA A 26 30.45 -6.67 -16.70
CA ALA A 26 30.04 -5.86 -15.55
C ALA A 26 29.61 -4.44 -15.98
N LEU A 27 30.35 -3.79 -16.88
CA LEU A 27 30.02 -2.47 -17.42
C LEU A 27 28.69 -2.51 -18.24
N GLU A 28 28.54 -3.52 -19.10
CA GLU A 28 27.30 -3.71 -19.86
C GLU A 28 26.07 -3.93 -18.96
N SER A 29 26.19 -4.77 -17.92
CA SER A 29 25.14 -5.00 -16.93
C SER A 29 24.81 -3.70 -16.18
N ARG A 30 25.82 -2.96 -15.75
CA ARG A 30 25.64 -1.69 -15.07
C ARG A 30 24.97 -0.66 -15.97
N HIS A 31 25.34 -0.60 -17.26
CA HIS A 31 24.69 0.27 -18.24
C HIS A 31 23.20 -0.04 -18.41
N LYS A 32 22.80 -1.33 -18.42
CA LYS A 32 21.39 -1.73 -18.51
C LYS A 32 20.55 -1.31 -17.28
N ASN A 33 21.19 -1.27 -16.11
CA ASN A 33 20.51 -1.06 -14.83
C ASN A 33 20.52 0.40 -14.35
N THR A 34 21.48 1.25 -14.83
CA THR A 34 21.52 2.66 -14.45
C THR A 34 20.58 3.50 -15.31
N ARG A 35 19.95 4.51 -14.69
CA ARG A 35 19.13 5.52 -15.36
C ARG A 35 19.81 6.91 -15.39
N ASP A 36 21.02 7.06 -14.81
CA ASP A 36 21.77 8.30 -14.89
C ASP A 36 22.44 8.39 -16.25
N VAL A 37 21.93 9.28 -17.10
CA VAL A 37 22.46 9.53 -18.46
C VAL A 37 23.96 9.81 -18.46
N ARG A 38 24.47 10.51 -17.44
CA ARG A 38 25.90 10.87 -17.34
C ARG A 38 26.77 9.65 -17.03
N GLU A 39 26.23 8.72 -16.21
CA GLU A 39 26.88 7.42 -15.95
C GLU A 39 26.83 6.53 -17.21
N CYS A 40 25.70 6.50 -17.90
CA CYS A 40 25.56 5.80 -19.18
C CYS A 40 26.56 6.28 -20.21
N ASP A 41 26.73 7.59 -20.38
CA ASP A 41 27.66 8.17 -21.33
C ASP A 41 29.13 7.82 -21.00
N ARG A 42 29.50 7.80 -19.70
CA ARG A 42 30.82 7.36 -19.26
C ARG A 42 31.07 5.88 -19.57
N ILE A 43 30.10 5.01 -19.26
CA ILE A 43 30.21 3.58 -19.54
C ILE A 43 30.32 3.32 -21.04
N LYS A 44 29.52 3.98 -21.87
CA LYS A 44 29.62 3.87 -23.33
C LYS A 44 30.97 4.32 -23.85
N ALA A 45 31.49 5.44 -23.35
CA ALA A 45 32.82 5.93 -23.75
C ALA A 45 33.91 4.90 -23.47
N ILE A 46 33.87 4.24 -22.30
CA ILE A 46 34.84 3.22 -21.91
C ILE A 46 34.70 1.95 -22.77
N LEU A 47 33.50 1.47 -23.01
CA LEU A 47 33.25 0.30 -23.85
C LEU A 47 33.72 0.53 -25.29
N LEU A 48 33.36 1.66 -25.91
CA LEU A 48 33.77 2.03 -27.26
C LEU A 48 35.30 2.19 -27.39
N ALA A 49 35.92 2.80 -26.37
CA ALA A 49 37.39 2.91 -26.34
C ALA A 49 38.08 1.54 -26.25
N SER A 50 37.52 0.61 -25.47
CA SER A 50 38.01 -0.78 -25.39
C SER A 50 37.85 -1.58 -26.69
N GLU A 51 36.90 -1.17 -27.53
CA GLU A 51 36.63 -1.72 -28.87
C GLU A 51 37.50 -1.05 -29.97
N GLY A 52 38.39 -0.12 -29.59
CA GLY A 52 39.33 0.50 -30.50
C GLY A 52 38.88 1.80 -31.18
N TRP A 53 37.72 2.37 -30.73
CA TRP A 53 37.23 3.64 -31.27
C TRP A 53 38.14 4.80 -30.84
N SER A 54 38.38 5.75 -31.75
CA SER A 54 39.09 6.97 -31.40
C SER A 54 38.24 7.91 -30.54
N THR A 55 38.90 8.74 -29.74
CA THR A 55 38.21 9.71 -28.87
C THR A 55 37.29 10.67 -29.65
N SER A 56 37.69 11.03 -30.87
CA SER A 56 36.87 11.89 -31.75
C SER A 56 35.63 11.18 -32.26
N PHE A 57 35.70 9.90 -32.62
CA PHE A 57 34.52 9.13 -33.02
C PHE A 57 33.58 8.86 -31.85
N ILE A 58 34.12 8.58 -30.67
CA ILE A 58 33.32 8.43 -29.45
C ILE A 58 32.60 9.76 -29.10
N ALA A 59 33.29 10.87 -29.21
CA ALA A 59 32.73 12.20 -28.98
C ALA A 59 31.58 12.50 -29.95
N GLN A 60 31.75 12.15 -31.23
CA GLN A 60 30.72 12.28 -32.25
C GLN A 60 29.51 11.36 -31.94
N ALA A 61 29.76 10.10 -31.61
CA ALA A 61 28.70 9.12 -31.31
C ALA A 61 27.87 9.51 -30.08
N LEU A 62 28.50 10.02 -29.01
CA LEU A 62 27.87 10.43 -27.78
C LEU A 62 27.42 11.90 -27.76
N ARG A 63 27.63 12.64 -28.84
CA ARG A 63 27.33 14.09 -28.94
C ARG A 63 27.95 14.89 -27.79
N LYS A 64 29.21 14.62 -27.49
CA LYS A 64 30.05 15.28 -26.46
C LYS A 64 31.27 15.96 -27.08
N ASN A 65 31.87 16.82 -26.28
CA ASN A 65 33.18 17.36 -26.63
C ASN A 65 34.25 16.28 -26.42
N GLU A 66 35.25 16.19 -27.32
CA GLU A 66 36.30 15.20 -27.26
C GLU A 66 37.09 15.28 -25.93
N TYR A 67 37.37 16.48 -25.46
CA TYR A 67 38.00 16.69 -24.16
C TYR A 67 37.21 16.04 -23.00
N THR A 68 35.90 16.05 -23.10
CA THR A 68 35.03 15.36 -22.10
C THR A 68 35.23 13.86 -22.16
N ILE A 69 35.36 13.29 -23.35
CA ILE A 69 35.62 11.85 -23.53
C ILE A 69 37.00 11.49 -22.94
N ILE A 70 38.03 12.23 -23.30
CA ILE A 70 39.39 12.03 -22.75
C ILE A 70 39.38 12.06 -21.22
N ARG A 71 38.67 13.01 -20.63
CA ARG A 71 38.50 13.08 -19.17
C ARG A 71 37.80 11.86 -18.61
N HIS A 72 36.72 11.37 -19.24
CA HIS A 72 35.99 10.18 -18.80
C HIS A 72 36.88 8.94 -18.82
N LEU A 73 37.67 8.74 -19.87
CA LEU A 73 38.62 7.64 -19.99
C LEU A 73 39.71 7.72 -18.93
N ASN A 74 40.30 8.91 -18.73
CA ASN A 74 41.31 9.16 -17.69
C ASN A 74 40.76 8.94 -16.27
N ASP A 75 39.56 9.40 -16.00
CA ASP A 75 38.88 9.19 -14.70
C ASP A 75 38.70 7.69 -14.42
N TYR A 76 38.34 6.91 -15.45
CA TYR A 76 38.19 5.46 -15.32
C TYR A 76 39.53 4.76 -15.11
N LEU A 77 40.54 5.07 -15.91
CA LEU A 77 41.88 4.48 -15.81
C LEU A 77 42.53 4.75 -14.45
N LYS A 78 42.30 5.93 -13.87
CA LYS A 78 42.92 6.31 -12.59
C LYS A 78 42.16 5.80 -11.36
N LYS A 79 40.83 5.73 -11.41
CA LYS A 79 39.98 5.52 -10.21
C LYS A 79 38.78 4.65 -10.49
N GLU A 80 38.65 4.02 -11.66
CA GLU A 80 37.43 3.30 -12.11
C GLU A 80 36.16 4.14 -11.97
N LYS A 81 36.27 5.46 -12.08
CA LYS A 81 35.20 6.41 -11.82
C LYS A 81 34.15 6.39 -12.94
N LEU A 82 32.96 5.91 -12.63
CA LEU A 82 31.80 5.87 -13.53
C LEU A 82 30.75 6.94 -13.19
N LYS A 83 30.57 7.26 -11.91
CA LYS A 83 29.63 8.30 -11.50
C LYS A 83 30.31 9.68 -11.51
N PRO A 84 29.58 10.72 -11.98
CA PRO A 84 30.05 12.07 -11.79
C PRO A 84 30.05 12.39 -10.28
N GLU A 85 31.18 12.77 -9.74
CA GLU A 85 31.28 13.40 -8.41
C GLU A 85 30.89 14.88 -8.54
N ASN A 86 29.67 15.11 -8.95
CA ASN A 86 29.15 16.45 -8.79
C ASN A 86 28.80 16.53 -7.30
N GLY A 87 29.60 17.30 -6.58
CA GLY A 87 29.31 17.62 -5.20
C GLY A 87 27.82 17.93 -5.09
N GLY A 88 27.08 17.06 -4.41
CA GLY A 88 25.72 17.39 -4.01
C GLY A 88 25.82 18.67 -3.19
N SER A 89 24.87 19.57 -3.27
CA SER A 89 24.81 20.65 -2.30
C SER A 89 24.81 20.02 -0.93
N GLU A 90 25.77 20.35 -0.08
CA GLU A 90 25.76 19.94 1.32
C GLU A 90 24.44 20.38 1.94
N SER A 91 23.92 19.56 2.86
CA SER A 91 22.74 19.93 3.61
C SER A 91 23.05 21.21 4.42
N TYR A 92 22.12 22.14 4.47
CA TYR A 92 22.26 23.30 5.37
C TYR A 92 22.23 22.90 6.85
N LEU A 93 21.65 21.74 7.17
CA LEU A 93 21.64 21.15 8.50
C LEU A 93 22.93 20.33 8.71
N SER A 94 23.54 20.50 9.87
CA SER A 94 24.61 19.62 10.32
C SER A 94 24.10 18.18 10.52
N GLY A 95 25.01 17.23 10.69
CA GLY A 95 24.64 15.83 10.98
C GLY A 95 23.78 15.72 12.25
N GLU A 96 24.16 16.43 13.31
CA GLU A 96 23.42 16.47 14.58
C GLU A 96 22.04 17.11 14.43
N GLN A 97 21.93 18.27 13.78
CA GLN A 97 20.68 18.94 13.50
C GLN A 97 19.73 18.09 12.62
N SER A 98 20.32 17.38 11.64
CA SER A 98 19.56 16.44 10.79
C SER A 98 18.99 15.30 11.64
N GLN A 99 19.76 14.74 12.57
CA GLN A 99 19.28 13.68 13.45
C GLN A 99 18.16 14.15 14.38
N GLN A 100 18.33 15.33 15.00
CA GLN A 100 17.30 15.94 15.85
C GLN A 100 16.01 16.23 15.05
N LEU A 101 16.12 16.66 13.79
CA LEU A 101 14.94 16.89 12.94
C LEU A 101 14.26 15.58 12.56
N ILE A 102 15.02 14.51 12.29
CA ILE A 102 14.47 13.17 12.01
C ILE A 102 13.65 12.67 13.22
N GLU A 103 14.21 12.74 14.41
CA GLU A 103 13.54 12.37 15.66
C GLU A 103 12.27 13.17 15.85
N HIS A 104 12.35 14.49 15.74
CA HIS A 104 11.19 15.36 15.88
C HIS A 104 10.06 15.06 14.89
N ILE A 105 10.38 14.87 13.58
CA ILE A 105 9.37 14.55 12.56
C ILE A 105 8.81 13.13 12.74
N SER A 106 9.58 12.21 13.34
CA SER A 106 9.10 10.86 13.65
C SER A 106 8.04 10.87 14.74
N GLU A 107 8.14 11.78 15.70
CA GLU A 107 7.16 11.94 16.77
C GLU A 107 5.99 12.88 16.39
N HIS A 108 6.24 13.87 15.53
CA HIS A 108 5.27 14.90 15.17
C HIS A 108 4.90 14.84 13.68
N THR A 109 3.62 14.67 13.39
CA THR A 109 3.12 14.63 12.01
C THR A 109 2.78 16.02 11.49
N TYR A 110 3.45 16.45 10.45
CA TYR A 110 3.20 17.72 9.75
C TYR A 110 2.39 17.51 8.48
N ALA A 111 1.31 18.28 8.31
CA ALA A 111 0.48 18.22 7.11
C ALA A 111 1.13 18.91 5.90
N HIS A 112 1.96 19.92 6.14
CA HIS A 112 2.59 20.74 5.10
C HIS A 112 4.08 20.92 5.35
N VAL A 113 4.88 20.80 4.31
CA VAL A 113 6.34 21.00 4.36
C VAL A 113 6.70 22.39 4.87
N LEU A 114 5.87 23.40 4.61
CA LEU A 114 6.07 24.77 5.10
C LEU A 114 6.16 24.83 6.63
N GLN A 115 5.42 23.98 7.34
CA GLN A 115 5.46 23.90 8.80
C GLN A 115 6.83 23.38 9.29
N ILE A 116 7.40 22.41 8.58
CA ILE A 116 8.74 21.88 8.86
C ILE A 116 9.81 22.97 8.58
N VAL A 117 9.66 23.72 7.49
CA VAL A 117 10.53 24.86 7.16
C VAL A 117 10.49 25.91 8.28
N ALA A 118 9.28 26.24 8.78
CA ALA A 118 9.11 27.17 9.89
C ALA A 118 9.78 26.68 11.17
N TYR A 119 9.59 25.39 11.52
CA TYR A 119 10.26 24.77 12.66
C TYR A 119 11.79 24.84 12.57
N VAL A 120 12.36 24.51 11.40
CA VAL A 120 13.82 24.55 11.18
C VAL A 120 14.35 25.99 11.31
N LEU A 121 13.61 26.97 10.78
CA LEU A 121 13.97 28.38 10.89
C LEU A 121 13.95 28.85 12.36
N GLU A 122 12.89 28.51 13.09
CA GLU A 122 12.73 28.88 14.50
C GLU A 122 13.80 28.22 15.38
N ARG A 123 14.07 26.93 15.17
CA ARG A 123 14.95 26.14 16.04
C ARG A 123 16.44 26.43 15.82
N TRP A 124 16.85 26.63 14.54
CA TRP A 124 18.27 26.75 14.16
C TRP A 124 18.61 27.99 13.35
N ASN A 125 17.64 28.86 13.08
CA ASN A 125 17.79 30.03 12.21
C ASN A 125 18.32 29.70 10.78
N ILE A 126 17.97 28.50 10.29
CA ILE A 126 18.37 28.00 8.96
C ILE A 126 17.17 28.13 8.02
N LYS A 127 17.36 28.85 6.90
CA LYS A 127 16.33 29.06 5.89
C LYS A 127 16.33 27.95 4.84
N TYR A 128 15.24 27.22 4.72
CA TYR A 128 14.98 26.29 3.63
C TYR A 128 13.89 26.84 2.71
N THR A 129 14.01 26.52 1.42
CA THR A 129 12.85 26.58 0.51
C THR A 129 12.00 25.33 0.70
N VAL A 130 10.70 25.38 0.37
CA VAL A 130 9.82 24.21 0.39
C VAL A 130 10.39 23.07 -0.48
N SER A 131 10.91 23.42 -1.68
CA SER A 131 11.55 22.44 -2.58
C SER A 131 12.81 21.83 -1.98
N GLY A 132 13.66 22.62 -1.31
CA GLY A 132 14.85 22.14 -0.64
C GLY A 132 14.53 21.21 0.53
N MET A 133 13.54 21.54 1.34
CA MET A 133 13.08 20.71 2.45
C MET A 133 12.43 19.42 1.94
N ASN A 134 11.62 19.45 0.88
CA ASN A 134 11.11 18.24 0.23
C ASN A 134 12.24 17.29 -0.22
N LYS A 135 13.29 17.84 -0.85
CA LYS A 135 14.44 17.05 -1.27
C LYS A 135 15.14 16.40 -0.06
N TRP A 136 15.32 17.15 1.02
CA TRP A 136 15.89 16.64 2.26
C TRP A 136 15.03 15.53 2.87
N LEU A 137 13.71 15.71 2.98
CA LEU A 137 12.78 14.69 3.47
C LEU A 137 12.90 13.38 2.69
N HIS A 138 12.90 13.44 1.36
CA HIS A 138 13.07 12.25 0.53
C HIS A 138 14.45 11.59 0.69
N GLN A 139 15.52 12.38 0.85
CA GLN A 139 16.85 11.87 1.15
C GLN A 139 16.90 11.13 2.50
N GLN A 140 16.16 11.63 3.51
CA GLN A 140 15.98 10.99 4.81
C GLN A 140 14.90 9.91 4.81
N ARG A 141 14.41 9.47 3.64
CA ARG A 141 13.42 8.40 3.44
C ARG A 141 12.02 8.71 4.02
N PHE A 142 11.69 9.96 4.26
CA PHE A 142 10.30 10.34 4.58
C PHE A 142 9.44 10.30 3.32
N THR A 143 8.18 9.84 3.51
CA THR A 143 7.15 9.83 2.46
C THR A 143 5.87 10.43 3.00
N TYR A 144 5.17 11.20 2.17
CA TYR A 144 3.87 11.74 2.54
C TYR A 144 2.81 10.65 2.49
N LYS A 145 2.27 10.27 3.65
CA LYS A 145 1.24 9.24 3.77
C LYS A 145 0.31 9.52 4.94
N LYS A 146 -0.91 8.96 4.87
CA LYS A 146 -1.86 9.03 5.98
C LYS A 146 -1.40 8.09 7.12
N PRO A 147 -1.35 8.56 8.38
CA PRO A 147 -1.11 7.69 9.53
C PRO A 147 -2.17 6.60 9.64
N LYS A 148 -1.77 5.43 10.12
CA LYS A 148 -2.73 4.37 10.49
C LYS A 148 -3.32 4.71 11.86
N GLY A 149 -4.65 4.80 11.94
CA GLY A 149 -5.34 4.89 13.22
C GLY A 149 -5.32 3.54 13.94
N VAL A 150 -4.93 3.55 15.21
CA VAL A 150 -5.02 2.39 16.10
C VAL A 150 -6.02 2.74 17.19
N PRO A 151 -7.01 1.89 17.50
CA PRO A 151 -7.95 2.14 18.58
C PRO A 151 -7.21 2.27 19.92
N HIS A 152 -7.53 3.29 20.71
CA HIS A 152 -6.84 3.57 21.98
C HIS A 152 -6.86 2.40 22.99
N LYS A 153 -7.91 1.56 22.94
CA LYS A 153 -8.10 0.44 23.87
C LYS A 153 -7.80 -0.92 23.22
N PHE A 154 -7.00 -0.95 22.17
CA PHE A 154 -6.62 -2.23 21.58
C PHE A 154 -5.51 -2.88 22.43
N ASP A 155 -5.57 -4.21 22.51
CA ASP A 155 -4.66 -5.02 23.29
C ASP A 155 -3.98 -6.07 22.38
N ILE A 156 -2.66 -6.01 22.29
CA ILE A 156 -1.87 -6.91 21.44
C ILE A 156 -1.92 -8.35 21.96
N ASP A 157 -1.87 -8.54 23.26
CA ASP A 157 -1.79 -9.88 23.87
C ASP A 157 -3.13 -10.60 23.62
N ASN A 158 -4.25 -9.92 23.86
CA ASN A 158 -5.57 -10.47 23.55
C ASN A 158 -5.75 -10.78 22.05
N GLN A 159 -5.16 -9.98 21.14
CA GLN A 159 -5.20 -10.29 19.71
C GLN A 159 -4.37 -11.52 19.36
N THR A 160 -3.21 -11.66 19.99
CA THR A 160 -2.32 -12.82 19.81
C THR A 160 -3.00 -14.09 20.29
N ASP A 161 -3.55 -14.08 21.51
CA ASP A 161 -4.28 -15.21 22.10
C ASP A 161 -5.47 -15.64 21.21
N PHE A 162 -6.21 -14.67 20.68
CA PHE A 162 -7.32 -14.97 19.75
C PHE A 162 -6.82 -15.64 18.46
N VAL A 163 -5.74 -15.13 17.86
CA VAL A 163 -5.18 -15.69 16.62
C VAL A 163 -4.64 -17.12 16.86
N GLU A 164 -4.01 -17.37 17.99
CA GLU A 164 -3.54 -18.71 18.37
C GLU A 164 -4.71 -19.68 18.58
N HIS A 165 -5.73 -19.23 19.33
CA HIS A 165 -6.95 -20.01 19.52
C HIS A 165 -7.65 -20.34 18.20
N TYR A 166 -7.79 -19.34 17.31
CA TYR A 166 -8.38 -19.57 15.98
C TYR A 166 -7.58 -20.56 15.13
N LYS A 167 -6.26 -20.45 15.14
CA LYS A 167 -5.39 -21.39 14.41
C LYS A 167 -5.52 -22.83 14.93
N ALA A 168 -5.55 -23.00 16.24
CA ALA A 168 -5.77 -24.30 16.85
C ALA A 168 -7.15 -24.88 16.47
N LEU A 169 -8.21 -24.08 16.59
CA LEU A 169 -9.56 -24.47 16.17
C LEU A 169 -9.57 -24.91 14.70
N LYS A 170 -8.94 -24.13 13.81
CA LYS A 170 -8.92 -24.44 12.37
C LYS A 170 -8.12 -25.68 12.03
N ALA A 171 -7.02 -25.95 12.77
CA ALA A 171 -6.16 -27.10 12.54
C ALA A 171 -6.83 -28.43 12.92
N GLU A 172 -7.72 -28.39 13.89
CA GLU A 172 -8.43 -29.56 14.44
C GLU A 172 -9.91 -29.64 13.99
N LEU A 173 -10.34 -28.78 13.05
CA LEU A 173 -11.74 -28.64 12.62
C LEU A 173 -12.20 -29.90 11.87
N PRO A 174 -13.19 -30.65 12.39
CA PRO A 174 -13.77 -31.80 11.70
C PRO A 174 -14.58 -31.38 10.45
N ASP A 175 -14.76 -32.31 9.50
CA ASP A 175 -15.48 -32.05 8.24
C ASP A 175 -16.98 -31.72 8.44
N ASP A 176 -17.58 -32.12 9.57
CA ASP A 176 -18.95 -31.83 9.95
C ASP A 176 -19.09 -30.53 10.76
N GLN A 177 -18.05 -29.74 10.87
CA GLN A 177 -18.02 -28.46 11.54
C GLN A 177 -17.54 -27.34 10.60
N VAL A 178 -17.99 -26.11 10.86
CA VAL A 178 -17.64 -24.95 10.03
C VAL A 178 -17.31 -23.73 10.90
N VAL A 179 -16.39 -22.90 10.43
CA VAL A 179 -16.09 -21.60 11.06
C VAL A 179 -16.63 -20.48 10.19
N LEU A 180 -17.51 -19.67 10.76
CA LEU A 180 -18.10 -18.51 10.11
C LEU A 180 -17.66 -17.22 10.81
N PHE A 181 -17.41 -16.18 10.03
CA PHE A 181 -17.16 -14.83 10.52
C PHE A 181 -18.40 -13.96 10.30
N MET A 182 -18.93 -13.41 11.37
CA MET A 182 -20.16 -12.62 11.37
C MET A 182 -19.88 -11.16 11.73
N ASP A 183 -20.60 -10.25 11.09
CA ASP A 183 -20.62 -8.83 11.43
C ASP A 183 -21.89 -8.14 10.92
N ALA A 184 -22.18 -6.96 11.46
CA ALA A 184 -23.28 -6.12 11.02
C ALA A 184 -22.73 -4.85 10.33
N VAL A 185 -23.26 -4.53 9.14
CA VAL A 185 -22.88 -3.32 8.40
C VAL A 185 -24.08 -2.41 8.17
N HIS A 186 -23.84 -1.11 8.23
CA HIS A 186 -24.88 -0.08 8.10
C HIS A 186 -24.60 0.86 6.91
N PRO A 187 -24.64 0.38 5.65
CA PRO A 187 -24.42 1.24 4.50
C PRO A 187 -25.53 2.30 4.39
N THR A 188 -25.13 3.52 4.08
CA THR A 188 -26.05 4.64 3.86
C THR A 188 -26.19 4.97 2.39
N GLN A 189 -27.33 5.55 1.98
CA GLN A 189 -27.55 6.05 0.63
C GLN A 189 -26.65 7.25 0.28
N ALA A 190 -26.09 7.93 1.30
CA ALA A 190 -25.17 9.03 1.07
C ALA A 190 -24.06 8.65 0.08
N THR A 191 -23.83 9.52 -0.89
CA THR A 191 -22.81 9.30 -1.94
C THR A 191 -21.43 9.24 -1.32
N LYS A 192 -20.70 8.16 -1.57
CA LYS A 192 -19.33 7.96 -1.09
C LYS A 192 -18.35 8.23 -2.21
N ILE A 193 -17.74 9.42 -2.18
CA ILE A 193 -16.69 9.80 -3.14
C ILE A 193 -15.37 9.15 -2.74
N THR A 194 -14.73 8.50 -3.69
CA THR A 194 -13.41 7.84 -3.53
C THR A 194 -12.55 8.12 -4.75
N SER A 195 -11.23 7.99 -4.59
CA SER A 195 -10.29 8.14 -5.69
C SER A 195 -10.52 7.10 -6.78
N GLY A 196 -10.28 7.49 -8.03
CA GLY A 196 -10.38 6.63 -9.21
C GLY A 196 -9.54 7.17 -10.36
N TRP A 197 -9.46 6.43 -11.44
CA TRP A 197 -8.73 6.85 -12.63
C TRP A 197 -9.53 7.88 -13.41
N ILE A 198 -9.01 9.11 -13.50
CA ILE A 198 -9.59 10.21 -14.26
C ILE A 198 -8.53 10.69 -15.24
N ARG A 199 -8.93 10.97 -16.50
CA ARG A 199 -8.01 11.45 -17.52
C ARG A 199 -7.38 12.77 -17.08
N LYS A 200 -6.06 12.89 -17.24
CA LYS A 200 -5.31 14.11 -16.91
C LYS A 200 -5.90 15.34 -17.63
N GLY A 201 -6.15 16.40 -16.86
CA GLY A 201 -6.75 17.63 -17.37
C GLY A 201 -8.28 17.63 -17.43
N PHE A 202 -8.94 16.57 -16.93
CA PHE A 202 -10.40 16.49 -16.83
C PHE A 202 -10.84 16.30 -15.39
N ASP A 203 -12.02 16.83 -15.07
CA ASP A 203 -12.70 16.58 -13.81
C ASP A 203 -13.83 15.58 -14.03
N LYS A 204 -14.02 14.65 -13.08
CA LYS A 204 -15.18 13.76 -13.03
C LYS A 204 -16.13 14.25 -11.95
N VAL A 205 -17.24 14.85 -12.37
CA VAL A 205 -18.30 15.31 -11.47
C VAL A 205 -19.29 14.18 -11.22
N ILE A 206 -19.67 13.97 -9.96
CA ILE A 206 -20.67 12.98 -9.52
C ILE A 206 -21.67 13.70 -8.65
N ASN A 207 -22.97 13.51 -8.95
CA ASN A 207 -24.03 14.00 -8.09
C ASN A 207 -23.87 13.42 -6.68
N THR A 208 -24.15 14.20 -5.67
CA THR A 208 -24.03 13.77 -4.28
C THR A 208 -25.34 13.95 -3.53
N THR A 209 -25.60 13.05 -2.59
CA THR A 209 -26.66 13.18 -1.62
C THR A 209 -26.12 12.92 -0.22
N GLY A 210 -26.61 13.66 0.77
CA GLY A 210 -26.36 13.46 2.20
C GLY A 210 -27.43 12.61 2.89
N SER A 211 -28.23 11.83 2.14
CA SER A 211 -29.32 11.05 2.68
C SER A 211 -28.88 10.15 3.84
N ARG A 212 -29.61 10.20 4.96
CA ARG A 212 -29.38 9.35 6.13
C ARG A 212 -30.07 7.99 6.02
N THR A 213 -30.78 7.71 4.92
CA THR A 213 -31.36 6.39 4.67
C THR A 213 -30.27 5.34 4.72
N ARG A 214 -30.46 4.33 5.55
CA ARG A 214 -29.48 3.24 5.73
C ARG A 214 -30.14 1.88 5.60
N LEU A 215 -29.34 0.87 5.30
CA LEU A 215 -29.69 -0.54 5.51
C LEU A 215 -28.96 -1.03 6.76
N ASN A 216 -29.56 -1.97 7.46
CA ASN A 216 -28.91 -2.69 8.55
C ASN A 216 -28.81 -4.15 8.09
N ILE A 217 -27.63 -4.58 7.75
CA ILE A 217 -27.36 -5.89 7.17
C ILE A 217 -26.51 -6.66 8.17
N VAL A 218 -26.93 -7.87 8.51
CA VAL A 218 -26.10 -8.84 9.22
C VAL A 218 -25.65 -9.87 8.21
N GLY A 219 -24.37 -10.21 8.22
CA GLY A 219 -23.77 -11.18 7.31
C GLY A 219 -22.86 -12.16 8.03
N ALA A 220 -22.74 -13.36 7.47
CA ALA A 220 -21.76 -14.35 7.88
C ALA A 220 -21.09 -14.95 6.64
N ILE A 221 -19.78 -15.15 6.72
CA ILE A 221 -18.97 -15.73 5.65
C ILE A 221 -18.17 -16.91 6.15
N GLU A 222 -18.02 -17.89 5.29
CA GLU A 222 -17.06 -18.97 5.38
C GLU A 222 -15.84 -18.63 4.55
N LEU A 223 -14.64 -18.67 5.16
CA LEU A 223 -13.40 -18.42 4.41
C LEU A 223 -13.10 -19.58 3.47
N GLY A 224 -12.76 -19.25 2.23
CA GLY A 224 -12.58 -20.25 1.16
C GLY A 224 -13.85 -20.54 0.38
N ASN A 225 -15.05 -20.23 0.94
CA ASN A 225 -16.33 -20.44 0.26
C ASN A 225 -17.25 -19.22 0.38
N LEU A 226 -16.80 -18.09 -0.16
CA LEU A 226 -17.56 -16.82 -0.09
C LEU A 226 -18.88 -16.84 -0.84
N SER A 227 -19.08 -17.83 -1.73
CA SER A 227 -20.34 -18.01 -2.47
C SER A 227 -21.47 -18.52 -1.57
N SER A 228 -21.16 -19.17 -0.44
CA SER A 228 -22.11 -19.63 0.57
C SER A 228 -22.47 -18.57 1.64
N ALA A 229 -21.97 -17.34 1.47
CA ALA A 229 -22.21 -16.27 2.45
C ALA A 229 -23.70 -16.04 2.68
N VAL A 230 -24.07 -15.89 3.95
CA VAL A 230 -25.46 -15.69 4.37
C VAL A 230 -25.66 -14.24 4.82
N PHE A 231 -26.72 -13.60 4.32
CA PHE A 231 -27.05 -12.21 4.68
C PHE A 231 -28.52 -12.10 5.05
N ASP A 232 -28.81 -11.16 5.94
CA ASP A 232 -30.18 -10.74 6.23
C ASP A 232 -30.25 -9.25 6.54
N GLN A 233 -31.45 -8.66 6.40
CA GLN A 233 -31.69 -7.23 6.61
C GLN A 233 -32.75 -7.03 7.68
N TYR A 234 -32.48 -6.10 8.58
CA TYR A 234 -33.35 -5.81 9.72
C TYR A 234 -33.62 -4.32 9.83
N GLU A 235 -34.75 -3.94 10.39
CA GLU A 235 -35.02 -2.54 10.74
C GLU A 235 -34.03 -2.06 11.80
N THR A 236 -33.71 -2.93 12.75
CA THR A 236 -32.76 -2.66 13.84
C THR A 236 -31.96 -3.93 14.13
N VAL A 237 -30.62 -3.77 14.27
CA VAL A 237 -29.75 -4.86 14.74
C VAL A 237 -29.77 -4.86 16.28
N ASN A 238 -30.31 -5.93 16.86
CA ASN A 238 -30.43 -6.15 18.30
C ASN A 238 -30.42 -7.66 18.61
N GLY A 239 -30.59 -8.06 19.87
CA GLY A 239 -30.62 -9.47 20.27
C GLY A 239 -31.64 -10.31 19.50
N ALA A 240 -32.84 -9.78 19.28
CA ALA A 240 -33.88 -10.50 18.55
C ALA A 240 -33.54 -10.75 17.08
N SER A 241 -32.95 -9.74 16.39
CA SER A 241 -32.50 -9.89 15.02
C SER A 241 -31.33 -10.88 14.91
N ILE A 242 -30.40 -10.90 15.89
CA ILE A 242 -29.32 -11.89 15.94
C ILE A 242 -29.84 -13.30 16.12
N ILE A 243 -30.83 -13.50 17.00
CA ILE A 243 -31.52 -14.81 17.18
C ILE A 243 -32.12 -15.27 15.84
N GLN A 244 -32.82 -14.38 15.14
CA GLN A 244 -33.40 -14.72 13.83
C GLN A 244 -32.28 -15.07 12.83
N PHE A 245 -31.20 -14.32 12.84
CA PHE A 245 -30.04 -14.60 11.96
C PHE A 245 -29.39 -15.95 12.28
N PHE A 246 -29.23 -16.32 13.56
CA PHE A 246 -28.70 -17.63 13.95
C PHE A 246 -29.62 -18.79 13.48
N LYS A 247 -30.93 -18.64 13.54
CA LYS A 247 -31.86 -19.61 12.97
C LYS A 247 -31.69 -19.77 11.47
N LYS A 248 -31.46 -18.66 10.74
CA LYS A 248 -31.19 -18.66 9.30
C LYS A 248 -29.85 -19.35 8.99
N ILE A 249 -28.78 -19.04 9.75
CA ILE A 249 -27.50 -19.73 9.65
C ILE A 249 -27.66 -21.23 9.86
N ARG A 250 -28.33 -21.65 10.92
CA ARG A 250 -28.58 -23.07 11.19
C ARG A 250 -29.31 -23.78 10.04
N HIS A 251 -30.28 -23.10 9.43
CA HIS A 251 -30.96 -23.63 8.25
C HIS A 251 -30.03 -23.75 7.04
N SER A 252 -29.20 -22.75 6.79
CA SER A 252 -28.24 -22.75 5.67
C SER A 252 -27.13 -23.80 5.82
N TYR A 253 -26.76 -24.13 7.05
CA TYR A 253 -25.71 -25.10 7.40
C TYR A 253 -26.30 -26.31 8.16
N ALA A 254 -27.44 -26.83 7.68
CA ALA A 254 -28.19 -27.89 8.36
C ALA A 254 -27.41 -29.21 8.51
N SER A 255 -26.45 -29.48 7.60
CA SER A 255 -25.61 -30.67 7.63
C SER A 255 -24.46 -30.60 8.63
N MET A 256 -24.12 -29.42 9.12
CA MET A 256 -23.01 -29.24 10.07
C MET A 256 -23.45 -29.60 11.49
N GLU A 257 -22.67 -30.37 12.22
CA GLU A 257 -22.94 -30.69 13.62
C GLU A 257 -22.74 -29.43 14.48
N VAL A 258 -21.60 -28.76 14.34
CA VAL A 258 -21.27 -27.55 15.07
C VAL A 258 -20.93 -26.42 14.11
N ILE A 259 -21.43 -25.22 14.42
CA ILE A 259 -21.10 -23.99 13.71
C ILE A 259 -20.31 -23.08 14.67
N HIS A 260 -19.03 -22.88 14.42
CA HIS A 260 -18.21 -21.93 15.15
C HIS A 260 -18.43 -20.53 14.57
N MET A 261 -19.01 -19.63 15.36
CA MET A 261 -19.31 -18.27 14.93
C MET A 261 -18.35 -17.28 15.57
N VAL A 262 -17.48 -16.69 14.76
CA VAL A 262 -16.59 -15.60 15.17
C VAL A 262 -17.31 -14.26 14.96
N LEU A 263 -17.44 -13.48 16.03
CA LEU A 263 -18.20 -12.23 16.03
C LEU A 263 -17.60 -11.21 17.02
N ASP A 264 -17.99 -9.95 16.90
CA ASP A 264 -17.58 -8.92 17.83
C ASP A 264 -18.23 -9.07 19.21
N GLY A 265 -17.67 -8.35 20.19
CA GLY A 265 -18.17 -8.37 21.57
C GLY A 265 -19.29 -7.37 21.84
N ALA A 266 -20.11 -6.99 20.85
CA ALA A 266 -21.23 -6.06 21.04
C ALA A 266 -22.18 -6.55 22.15
N GLY A 267 -22.71 -5.61 22.95
CA GLY A 267 -23.50 -5.94 24.12
C GLY A 267 -24.73 -6.82 23.82
N TYR A 268 -25.35 -6.67 22.65
CA TYR A 268 -26.46 -7.49 22.23
C TYR A 268 -26.07 -8.93 21.87
N HIS A 269 -24.84 -9.22 21.50
CA HIS A 269 -24.32 -10.58 21.26
C HIS A 269 -24.12 -11.36 22.58
N ARG A 270 -23.90 -10.65 23.68
CA ARG A 270 -23.67 -11.24 25.02
C ARG A 270 -24.93 -11.39 25.86
N LYS A 271 -26.10 -11.02 25.33
CA LYS A 271 -27.35 -11.22 26.03
C LYS A 271 -27.63 -12.71 26.26
N LYS A 272 -28.12 -13.06 27.45
CA LYS A 272 -28.37 -14.45 27.82
C LYS A 272 -29.23 -15.17 26.79
N GLU A 273 -30.30 -14.54 26.32
CA GLU A 273 -31.22 -15.09 25.31
C GLU A 273 -30.53 -15.42 23.98
N VAL A 274 -29.52 -14.64 23.57
CA VAL A 274 -28.76 -14.86 22.35
C VAL A 274 -27.79 -16.02 22.53
N VAL A 275 -27.10 -16.07 23.67
CA VAL A 275 -26.14 -17.15 24.00
C VAL A 275 -26.87 -18.48 24.17
N ASP A 276 -28.00 -18.51 24.87
CA ASP A 276 -28.78 -19.71 25.07
C ASP A 276 -29.30 -20.25 23.72
N THR A 277 -29.88 -19.39 22.88
CA THR A 277 -30.31 -19.77 21.51
C THR A 277 -29.17 -20.27 20.64
N ALA A 278 -28.01 -19.64 20.68
CA ALA A 278 -26.82 -20.12 19.94
C ALA A 278 -26.50 -21.56 20.32
N LYS A 279 -26.45 -21.85 21.63
CA LYS A 279 -26.20 -23.20 22.16
C LYS A 279 -27.25 -24.21 21.71
N GLU A 280 -28.55 -23.85 21.79
CA GLU A 280 -29.64 -24.69 21.33
C GLU A 280 -29.56 -25.03 19.84
N LEU A 281 -29.01 -24.10 19.04
CA LEU A 281 -28.81 -24.26 17.59
C LEU A 281 -27.47 -24.93 17.22
N GLY A 282 -26.68 -25.42 18.17
CA GLY A 282 -25.35 -25.97 17.90
C GLY A 282 -24.35 -24.94 17.36
N ILE A 283 -24.50 -23.67 17.78
CA ILE A 283 -23.60 -22.57 17.41
C ILE A 283 -22.70 -22.25 18.61
N THR A 284 -21.42 -22.41 18.44
CA THR A 284 -20.38 -22.03 19.42
C THR A 284 -19.88 -20.62 19.11
N LEU A 285 -20.02 -19.70 20.07
CA LEU A 285 -19.65 -18.29 19.90
C LEU A 285 -18.18 -18.04 20.29
N HIS A 286 -17.41 -17.45 19.39
CA HIS A 286 -16.04 -17.00 19.60
C HIS A 286 -15.97 -15.48 19.47
N TYR A 287 -15.73 -14.80 20.59
CA TYR A 287 -15.73 -13.34 20.60
C TYR A 287 -14.35 -12.79 20.22
N LEU A 288 -14.34 -11.89 19.25
CA LEU A 288 -13.15 -11.09 18.90
C LEU A 288 -12.73 -10.23 20.10
N PRO A 289 -11.43 -9.99 20.27
CA PRO A 289 -10.94 -9.01 21.23
C PRO A 289 -11.55 -7.63 20.97
N PRO A 290 -11.79 -6.83 22.00
CA PRO A 290 -12.30 -5.48 21.83
C PRO A 290 -11.45 -4.66 20.84
N TYR A 291 -12.12 -3.83 20.03
CA TYR A 291 -11.46 -2.94 19.07
C TYR A 291 -10.54 -3.63 18.04
N SER A 292 -10.87 -4.85 17.64
CA SER A 292 -10.06 -5.66 16.71
C SER A 292 -10.75 -5.98 15.38
N PRO A 293 -11.24 -4.97 14.61
CA PRO A 293 -11.87 -5.21 13.30
C PRO A 293 -10.91 -5.81 12.27
N ASN A 294 -9.59 -5.64 12.47
CA ASN A 294 -8.54 -6.24 11.66
C ASN A 294 -8.55 -7.78 11.71
N LEU A 295 -9.11 -8.37 12.77
CA LEU A 295 -9.27 -9.80 12.96
C LEU A 295 -10.60 -10.36 12.44
N ASN A 296 -11.47 -9.52 11.88
CA ASN A 296 -12.71 -9.96 11.24
C ASN A 296 -12.64 -9.84 9.71
N PRO A 297 -12.42 -10.94 8.97
CA PRO A 297 -12.31 -10.92 7.51
C PRO A 297 -13.54 -10.38 6.78
N ILE A 298 -14.74 -10.48 7.36
CA ILE A 298 -15.98 -9.96 6.75
C ILE A 298 -15.93 -8.43 6.56
N GLU A 299 -15.13 -7.71 7.35
CA GLU A 299 -14.89 -6.28 7.16
C GLU A 299 -14.26 -5.98 5.78
N ARG A 300 -13.49 -6.94 5.24
CA ARG A 300 -12.93 -6.82 3.89
C ARG A 300 -14.03 -7.03 2.84
N LEU A 301 -15.01 -7.88 3.11
CA LEU A 301 -16.17 -8.04 2.24
C LEU A 301 -17.00 -6.75 2.16
N TRP A 302 -17.18 -6.05 3.28
CA TRP A 302 -17.89 -4.76 3.28
C TRP A 302 -17.15 -3.69 2.46
N LYS A 303 -15.82 -3.73 2.43
CA LYS A 303 -15.04 -2.87 1.53
C LYS A 303 -15.29 -3.21 0.06
N VAL A 304 -15.29 -4.49 -0.30
CA VAL A 304 -15.62 -4.97 -1.65
C VAL A 304 -17.04 -4.58 -2.03
N MET A 305 -18.02 -4.78 -1.15
CA MET A 305 -19.39 -4.32 -1.39
C MET A 305 -19.45 -2.82 -1.69
N ASN A 306 -18.73 -2.00 -0.94
CA ASN A 306 -18.69 -0.56 -1.22
C ASN A 306 -18.06 -0.25 -2.59
N GLU A 307 -17.01 -0.95 -3.00
CA GLU A 307 -16.37 -0.78 -4.30
C GLU A 307 -17.31 -1.11 -5.46
N TYR A 308 -18.04 -2.20 -5.37
CA TYR A 308 -18.94 -2.66 -6.42
C TYR A 308 -20.29 -1.93 -6.42
N ALA A 309 -20.82 -1.60 -5.26
CA ALA A 309 -22.19 -1.13 -5.11
C ALA A 309 -22.32 0.36 -4.82
N ARG A 310 -21.34 1.02 -4.15
CA ARG A 310 -21.54 2.37 -3.58
C ARG A 310 -20.53 3.43 -4.04
N ASN A 311 -19.25 3.09 -4.14
CA ASN A 311 -18.19 4.08 -4.39
C ASN A 311 -18.44 4.82 -5.71
N ASN A 312 -18.42 6.15 -5.67
CA ASN A 312 -18.63 7.04 -6.81
C ASN A 312 -19.98 6.84 -7.53
N LYS A 313 -21.00 6.37 -6.82
CA LYS A 313 -22.36 6.18 -7.35
C LYS A 313 -23.35 7.07 -6.62
N TYR A 314 -24.18 7.77 -7.39
CA TYR A 314 -25.32 8.51 -6.90
C TYR A 314 -26.59 7.64 -7.00
N PHE A 315 -27.42 7.66 -5.97
CA PHE A 315 -28.73 7.00 -5.95
C PHE A 315 -29.80 8.04 -5.74
N ALA A 316 -30.67 8.19 -6.71
CA ALA A 316 -31.80 9.13 -6.63
C ALA A 316 -32.84 8.69 -5.58
N THR A 317 -33.02 7.37 -5.39
CA THR A 317 -34.01 6.81 -4.47
C THR A 317 -33.40 5.76 -3.53
N ALA A 318 -34.07 5.59 -2.39
CA ALA A 318 -33.74 4.51 -1.45
C ALA A 318 -33.92 3.12 -2.08
N LYS A 319 -34.87 2.99 -3.02
CA LYS A 319 -35.13 1.74 -3.74
C LYS A 319 -33.94 1.33 -4.60
N GLU A 320 -33.39 2.24 -5.42
CA GLU A 320 -32.20 1.98 -6.26
C GLU A 320 -31.00 1.59 -5.38
N PHE A 321 -30.78 2.32 -4.28
CA PHE A 321 -29.71 2.02 -3.35
C PHE A 321 -29.85 0.60 -2.80
N ARG A 322 -31.02 0.19 -2.31
CA ARG A 322 -31.30 -1.15 -1.79
C ARG A 322 -31.08 -2.22 -2.87
N GLN A 323 -31.62 -2.00 -4.06
CA GLN A 323 -31.48 -2.93 -5.18
C GLN A 323 -30.01 -3.15 -5.53
N LYS A 324 -29.18 -2.10 -5.54
CA LYS A 324 -27.75 -2.22 -5.88
C LYS A 324 -26.96 -2.99 -4.84
N ILE A 325 -27.27 -2.79 -3.55
CA ILE A 325 -26.67 -3.58 -2.46
C ILE A 325 -27.09 -5.05 -2.57
N ASN A 326 -28.41 -5.31 -2.75
CA ASN A 326 -28.93 -6.68 -2.84
C ASN A 326 -28.34 -7.42 -4.07
N HIS A 327 -28.29 -6.77 -5.22
CA HIS A 327 -27.66 -7.33 -6.42
C HIS A 327 -26.20 -7.73 -6.15
N PHE A 328 -25.44 -6.90 -5.42
CA PHE A 328 -24.08 -7.30 -5.05
C PHE A 328 -24.08 -8.54 -4.16
N LEU A 329 -24.87 -8.56 -3.09
CA LEU A 329 -24.84 -9.63 -2.08
C LEU A 329 -25.34 -10.96 -2.61
N TYR A 330 -26.38 -10.96 -3.44
CA TYR A 330 -27.09 -12.18 -3.83
C TYR A 330 -26.81 -12.64 -5.27
N GLU A 331 -26.24 -11.76 -6.13
CA GLU A 331 -25.95 -12.08 -7.52
C GLU A 331 -24.44 -11.97 -7.81
N THR A 332 -23.85 -10.77 -7.58
CA THR A 332 -22.45 -10.55 -7.92
C THR A 332 -21.49 -11.35 -7.04
N LEU A 333 -21.68 -11.35 -5.72
CA LEU A 333 -20.76 -12.02 -4.79
C LEU A 333 -20.64 -13.53 -5.03
N PRO A 334 -21.74 -14.30 -5.26
CA PRO A 334 -21.63 -15.71 -5.63
C PRO A 334 -20.78 -15.96 -6.87
N GLU A 335 -20.86 -15.07 -7.88
CA GLU A 335 -20.10 -15.21 -9.12
C GLU A 335 -18.60 -14.93 -8.93
N ILE A 336 -18.25 -13.89 -8.15
CA ILE A 336 -16.86 -13.45 -7.98
C ILE A 336 -16.18 -14.01 -6.74
N GLY A 337 -16.90 -14.71 -5.86
CA GLY A 337 -16.43 -15.15 -4.54
C GLY A 337 -15.09 -15.89 -4.60
N GLY A 338 -14.92 -16.78 -5.57
CA GLY A 338 -13.66 -17.50 -5.79
C GLY A 338 -12.46 -16.59 -6.07
N SER A 339 -12.66 -15.48 -6.78
CA SER A 339 -11.60 -14.51 -7.08
C SER A 339 -11.22 -13.64 -5.88
N LEU A 340 -12.06 -13.58 -4.86
CA LEU A 340 -11.86 -12.77 -3.66
C LEU A 340 -11.11 -13.50 -2.54
N ILE A 341 -10.85 -14.80 -2.63
CA ILE A 341 -10.20 -15.60 -1.60
C ILE A 341 -8.83 -15.03 -1.21
N SER A 342 -8.05 -14.57 -2.18
CA SER A 342 -6.74 -13.93 -1.89
C SER A 342 -6.88 -12.61 -1.12
N ARG A 343 -8.02 -11.96 -1.19
CA ARG A 343 -8.32 -10.67 -0.56
C ARG A 343 -9.07 -10.81 0.76
N ILE A 344 -9.94 -11.82 0.86
CA ILE A 344 -10.77 -12.11 2.04
C ILE A 344 -10.33 -13.48 2.59
N ASN A 345 -9.39 -13.44 3.52
CA ASN A 345 -8.73 -14.60 4.10
C ASN A 345 -8.38 -14.34 5.57
N ASP A 346 -7.78 -15.31 6.22
CA ASP A 346 -7.33 -15.27 7.62
C ASP A 346 -5.86 -14.83 7.81
N ASN A 347 -5.29 -14.15 6.83
CA ASN A 347 -4.03 -13.43 7.01
C ASN A 347 -4.30 -12.18 7.87
N PHE A 348 -4.34 -12.37 9.18
CA PHE A 348 -4.61 -11.30 10.12
C PHE A 348 -3.45 -10.32 10.21
N GLU A 349 -3.69 -9.06 9.88
CA GLU A 349 -2.73 -7.98 10.12
C GLU A 349 -2.78 -7.58 11.60
N MET A 350 -1.82 -8.05 12.40
CA MET A 350 -1.69 -7.60 13.78
C MET A 350 -1.42 -6.10 13.82
N LEU A 351 -2.18 -5.37 14.61
CA LEU A 351 -1.93 -3.95 14.84
C LEU A 351 -0.68 -3.82 15.73
N LYS A 352 0.20 -2.89 15.37
CA LYS A 352 1.33 -2.52 16.23
C LYS A 352 0.87 -1.44 17.20
N SER A 353 1.39 -1.45 18.43
CA SER A 353 1.17 -0.34 19.36
C SER A 353 1.62 0.97 18.72
N ALA A 354 0.91 2.05 18.98
CA ALA A 354 1.41 3.38 18.67
C ALA A 354 2.68 3.59 19.49
N SER A 355 3.79 3.84 18.79
CA SER A 355 5.08 4.24 19.40
C SER A 355 4.99 5.65 19.93
#